data_db8b90e297efb291fcd400b93dea4c34
#
_entry.id   db8b90e297efb291fcd400b93dea4c34
#
_cell.length_a   1.000
_cell.length_b   1.000
_cell.length_c   1.000
_cell.angle_alpha   90.00
_cell.angle_beta   90.00
_cell.angle_gamma   90.00
#
_symmetry.space_group_name_H-M   'P 1'
#
loop_
_entity.id
_entity.type
_entity.pdbx_description
1 polymer ?
#
loop_
_entity_poly.entity_id
_entity_poly.type
_entity_poly.pdbx_seq_one_letter_code
_entity_poly.pdbx_strand_id
1 'polypeptide(L)'
;MVAVLRTAGEGVSFDCSLGWVEELIREGSAGELKDDDPGPSSVRIRVEPSRAAFDVRGWKRLSRGAWVRAEEIVVENACSSGFDLRLRCSLAGADFTYRWRPPARDRSASWVLRSRFLLLARAVLMQYPALWWAGTRGRAPLHASAWTQGGSAPLVTAQSGIGRSTLLLKELELGASATGDNLAVGDGARLWGLVEPTRVEGGSGRRMTHGRREVLIAGSRVEAVDPDAVVVVERGQADPLLRPCSPQRAEVALVTSTYMAGELRRYWPFAATLTAGTGIGPAHPPVGEVASTFASGRPTFLLALGEERGVCLSELLGTLEVAA
;
A
#
# COMPACT_ATOMS: atom_id res chain seq x y z
N MET A 1 -12.47 13.28 14.89
CA MET A 1 -12.82 11.94 14.35
C MET A 1 -12.04 10.89 15.11
N VAL A 2 -12.72 9.86 15.60
CA VAL A 2 -12.11 8.62 16.11
C VAL A 2 -12.65 7.49 15.24
N ALA A 3 -11.77 6.73 14.60
CA ALA A 3 -12.20 5.69 13.66
C ALA A 3 -11.10 4.62 13.50
N VAL A 4 -11.46 3.43 13.02
CA VAL A 4 -10.55 2.30 12.80
C VAL A 4 -10.63 1.81 11.37
N LEU A 5 -9.48 1.45 10.81
CA LEU A 5 -9.33 0.86 9.49
C LEU A 5 -8.53 -0.44 9.57
N ARG A 6 -9.02 -1.50 8.94
CA ARG A 6 -8.26 -2.74 8.72
C ARG A 6 -7.52 -2.66 7.40
N THR A 7 -6.19 -2.60 7.43
CA THR A 7 -5.35 -2.43 6.24
C THR A 7 -3.98 -3.08 6.45
N ALA A 8 -3.40 -3.68 5.42
CA ALA A 8 -2.11 -4.38 5.48
C ALA A 8 -2.07 -5.49 6.56
N GLY A 9 -3.23 -6.08 6.92
CA GLY A 9 -3.38 -7.05 7.99
C GLY A 9 -3.25 -6.46 9.39
N GLU A 10 -3.37 -5.13 9.54
CA GLU A 10 -3.23 -4.41 10.80
C GLU A 10 -4.48 -3.59 11.12
N GLY A 11 -4.79 -3.46 12.41
CA GLY A 11 -5.78 -2.51 12.90
C GLY A 11 -5.10 -1.14 13.07
N VAL A 12 -5.58 -0.14 12.35
CA VAL A 12 -5.07 1.23 12.40
C VAL A 12 -6.17 2.14 12.94
N SER A 13 -5.96 2.74 14.10
CA SER A 13 -6.90 3.72 14.66
C SER A 13 -6.45 5.15 14.36
N PHE A 14 -7.41 6.00 14.08
CA PHE A 14 -7.20 7.42 13.78
C PHE A 14 -7.88 8.29 14.85
N ASP A 15 -7.13 9.25 15.40
CA ASP A 15 -7.61 10.33 16.23
C ASP A 15 -7.21 11.65 15.55
N CYS A 16 -8.14 12.27 14.84
CA CYS A 16 -7.86 13.44 14.02
C CYS A 16 -8.76 14.62 14.42
N SER A 17 -8.14 15.80 14.61
CA SER A 17 -8.81 17.06 14.92
C SER A 17 -8.68 18.11 13.81
N LEU A 18 -8.11 17.76 12.64
CA LEU A 18 -7.98 18.63 11.47
C LEU A 18 -8.98 18.22 10.39
N GLY A 19 -10.02 19.01 10.13
CA GLY A 19 -11.13 18.64 9.24
C GLY A 19 -10.70 18.21 7.83
N TRP A 20 -9.73 18.91 7.19
CA TRP A 20 -9.26 18.50 5.86
C TRP A 20 -8.47 17.17 5.87
N VAL A 21 -7.81 16.83 7.00
CA VAL A 21 -7.13 15.54 7.16
C VAL A 21 -8.16 14.44 7.42
N GLU A 22 -9.18 14.73 8.20
CA GLU A 22 -10.30 13.80 8.41
C GLU A 22 -10.96 13.43 7.08
N GLU A 23 -11.27 14.42 6.24
CA GLU A 23 -11.81 14.19 4.89
C GLU A 23 -10.85 13.33 4.05
N LEU A 24 -9.53 13.62 4.09
CA LEU A 24 -8.52 12.85 3.38
C LEU A 24 -8.45 11.39 3.83
N ILE A 25 -8.59 11.13 5.15
CA ILE A 25 -8.63 9.78 5.71
C ILE A 25 -9.90 9.06 5.25
N ARG A 26 -11.05 9.69 5.33
CA ARG A 26 -12.33 9.11 4.86
C ARG A 26 -12.28 8.75 3.38
N GLU A 27 -11.84 9.65 2.53
CA GLU A 27 -11.66 9.38 1.10
C GLU A 27 -10.65 8.24 0.86
N GLY A 28 -9.51 8.27 1.58
CA GLY A 28 -8.43 7.29 1.43
C GLY A 28 -8.80 5.89 1.90
N SER A 29 -9.80 5.79 2.77
CA SER A 29 -10.27 4.51 3.33
C SER A 29 -11.22 3.74 2.41
N ALA A 30 -11.55 4.27 1.24
CA ALA A 30 -12.38 3.59 0.25
C ALA A 30 -13.73 3.04 0.81
N GLY A 31 -14.30 3.70 1.84
CA GLY A 31 -15.53 3.26 2.51
C GLY A 31 -15.33 2.22 3.62
N GLU A 32 -14.11 1.75 3.84
CA GLU A 32 -13.80 0.70 4.84
C GLU A 32 -13.58 1.24 6.27
N LEU A 33 -13.64 2.55 6.46
CA LEU A 33 -13.45 3.17 7.77
C LEU A 33 -14.66 2.89 8.67
N LYS A 34 -14.40 2.40 9.87
CA LYS A 34 -15.42 2.17 10.90
C LYS A 34 -15.31 3.25 11.96
N ASP A 35 -16.35 4.05 12.10
CA ASP A 35 -16.46 5.04 13.17
C ASP A 35 -16.78 4.32 14.49
N ASP A 36 -16.19 4.79 15.58
CA ASP A 36 -16.48 4.37 16.96
C ASP A 36 -16.26 2.86 17.28
N ASP A 37 -15.54 2.12 16.44
CA ASP A 37 -15.16 0.76 16.77
C ASP A 37 -13.80 0.77 17.53
N PRO A 38 -13.80 0.55 18.86
CA PRO A 38 -12.57 0.48 19.65
C PRO A 38 -11.81 -0.83 19.48
N GLY A 39 -12.02 -1.55 18.37
CA GLY A 39 -11.34 -2.80 18.09
C GLY A 39 -9.83 -2.71 18.31
N PRO A 40 -9.14 -3.83 18.60
CA PRO A 40 -7.72 -3.81 18.91
C PRO A 40 -6.94 -3.24 17.73
N SER A 41 -6.31 -2.07 17.92
CA SER A 41 -5.44 -1.44 16.95
C SER A 41 -3.99 -1.54 17.39
N SER A 42 -3.15 -2.12 16.51
CA SER A 42 -1.71 -2.19 16.69
C SER A 42 -1.00 -0.91 16.29
N VAL A 43 -1.63 -0.10 15.47
CA VAL A 43 -1.13 1.20 15.01
C VAL A 43 -2.13 2.29 15.40
N ARG A 44 -1.66 3.30 16.14
CA ARG A 44 -2.46 4.47 16.50
C ARG A 44 -1.91 5.71 15.82
N ILE A 45 -2.76 6.44 15.13
CA ILE A 45 -2.42 7.64 14.38
C ILE A 45 -3.20 8.81 14.98
N ARG A 46 -2.47 9.76 15.58
CA ARG A 46 -3.01 11.00 16.10
C ARG A 46 -2.56 12.17 15.26
N VAL A 47 -3.49 13.01 14.83
CA VAL A 47 -3.19 14.26 14.13
C VAL A 47 -3.60 15.42 15.01
N GLU A 48 -2.59 16.12 15.58
CA GLU A 48 -2.78 17.23 16.51
C GLU A 48 -2.96 18.56 15.74
N PRO A 49 -3.84 19.47 16.25
CA PRO A 49 -4.03 20.79 15.65
C PRO A 49 -2.85 21.75 15.90
N SER A 50 -1.89 21.35 16.75
CA SER A 50 -0.74 22.14 17.11
C SER A 50 0.19 22.41 15.94
N ARG A 51 0.64 23.65 15.79
CA ARG A 51 1.70 24.08 14.87
C ARG A 51 3.07 24.23 15.53
N ALA A 52 3.18 23.92 16.82
CA ALA A 52 4.47 23.93 17.54
C ALA A 52 5.34 22.75 17.10
N ALA A 53 6.64 22.94 16.98
CA ALA A 53 7.57 21.84 16.82
C ALA A 53 7.48 20.87 18.01
N PHE A 54 7.84 19.62 17.80
CA PHE A 54 8.09 18.71 18.91
C PHE A 54 9.32 19.17 19.69
N ASP A 55 9.27 19.09 21.01
CA ASP A 55 10.44 19.41 21.84
C ASP A 55 11.46 18.26 21.77
N VAL A 56 12.60 18.56 21.19
CA VAL A 56 13.72 17.62 21.01
C VAL A 56 14.96 18.03 21.81
N ARG A 57 14.81 18.92 22.81
CA ARG A 57 15.91 19.31 23.70
C ARG A 57 16.43 18.08 24.45
N GLY A 58 17.73 17.89 24.41
CA GLY A 58 18.38 16.73 25.03
C GLY A 58 18.22 15.41 24.25
N TRP A 59 17.61 15.42 23.05
CA TRP A 59 17.55 14.24 22.19
C TRP A 59 18.83 14.11 21.36
N LYS A 60 19.22 12.88 21.09
CA LYS A 60 20.34 12.58 20.17
C LYS A 60 19.89 12.80 18.74
N ARG A 61 20.69 13.52 17.97
CA ARG A 61 20.43 13.69 16.53
C ARG A 61 20.77 12.40 15.78
N LEU A 62 19.81 11.85 15.04
CA LEU A 62 19.98 10.69 14.19
C LEU A 62 20.45 11.11 12.78
N SER A 63 19.78 12.08 12.18
CA SER A 63 20.09 12.64 10.88
C SER A 63 19.58 14.08 10.79
N ARG A 64 19.68 14.71 9.61
CA ARG A 64 19.08 16.03 9.39
C ARG A 64 17.55 15.92 9.50
N GLY A 65 16.98 16.60 10.49
CA GLY A 65 15.53 16.60 10.73
C GLY A 65 15.02 15.33 11.45
N ALA A 66 15.90 14.52 12.04
CA ALA A 66 15.49 13.38 12.85
C ALA A 66 16.27 13.30 14.15
N TRP A 67 15.55 13.05 15.26
CA TRP A 67 16.09 12.94 16.62
C TRP A 67 15.50 11.73 17.32
N VAL A 68 16.31 11.12 18.19
CA VAL A 68 15.94 9.90 18.91
C VAL A 68 16.18 10.05 20.42
N ARG A 69 15.31 9.42 21.21
CA ARG A 69 15.47 9.28 22.66
C ARG A 69 14.77 8.01 23.12
N ALA A 70 15.53 7.06 23.66
CA ALA A 70 15.03 5.71 23.97
C ALA A 70 14.32 5.09 22.74
N GLU A 71 13.08 4.66 22.87
CA GLU A 71 12.26 4.04 21.81
C GLU A 71 11.37 5.06 21.08
N GLU A 72 11.75 6.34 21.13
CA GLU A 72 11.03 7.42 20.45
C GLU A 72 11.89 8.05 19.34
N ILE A 73 11.23 8.41 18.24
CA ILE A 73 11.83 9.20 17.18
C ILE A 73 10.94 10.39 16.83
N VAL A 74 11.55 11.53 16.56
CA VAL A 74 10.90 12.69 15.95
C VAL A 74 11.53 12.90 14.57
N VAL A 75 10.68 13.06 13.56
CA VAL A 75 11.08 13.36 12.19
C VAL A 75 10.37 14.63 11.74
N GLU A 76 11.12 15.68 11.44
CA GLU A 76 10.57 16.92 10.87
C GLU A 76 10.24 16.72 9.40
N ASN A 77 9.11 17.25 8.98
CA ASN A 77 8.67 17.24 7.59
C ASN A 77 8.79 15.85 6.91
N ALA A 78 8.22 14.83 7.58
CA ALA A 78 8.31 13.45 7.16
C ALA A 78 7.97 13.28 5.66
N CYS A 79 8.88 12.71 4.88
CA CYS A 79 8.74 12.52 3.43
C CYS A 79 8.49 13.81 2.62
N SER A 80 8.79 15.00 3.15
CA SER A 80 8.41 16.30 2.56
C SER A 80 6.88 16.46 2.41
N SER A 81 6.12 15.90 3.34
CA SER A 81 4.65 15.98 3.37
C SER A 81 4.12 17.23 4.08
N GLY A 82 4.96 17.98 4.76
CA GLY A 82 4.57 19.08 5.64
C GLY A 82 4.14 18.63 7.04
N PHE A 83 4.16 17.34 7.33
CA PHE A 83 3.89 16.82 8.66
C PHE A 83 5.18 16.52 9.41
N ASP A 84 5.30 17.07 10.62
CA ASP A 84 6.25 16.57 11.60
C ASP A 84 5.65 15.32 12.25
N LEU A 85 6.47 14.31 12.46
CA LEU A 85 6.09 13.02 13.03
C LEU A 85 6.83 12.81 14.36
N ARG A 86 6.11 12.33 15.38
CA ARG A 86 6.67 11.68 16.56
C ARG A 86 6.14 10.26 16.62
N LEU A 87 7.03 9.29 16.65
CA LEU A 87 6.70 7.88 16.86
C LEU A 87 7.17 7.44 18.24
N ARG A 88 6.28 6.75 18.94
CA ARG A 88 6.56 5.91 20.10
C ARG A 88 6.15 4.50 19.76
N CYS A 89 6.99 3.53 20.00
CA CYS A 89 6.64 2.15 19.72
C CYS A 89 7.20 1.19 20.76
N SER A 90 6.55 0.04 20.86
CA SER A 90 6.95 -1.11 21.64
C SER A 90 6.58 -2.37 20.84
N LEU A 91 6.90 -3.54 21.35
CA LEU A 91 6.48 -4.81 20.71
C LEU A 91 4.95 -4.97 20.64
N ALA A 92 4.20 -4.21 21.47
CA ALA A 92 2.73 -4.30 21.51
C ALA A 92 2.02 -3.37 20.50
N GLY A 93 2.68 -2.31 20.04
CA GLY A 93 2.06 -1.36 19.12
C GLY A 93 2.89 -0.11 18.85
N ALA A 94 2.41 0.71 17.93
CA ALA A 94 3.05 1.93 17.47
C ALA A 94 2.09 3.13 17.52
N ASP A 95 2.53 4.22 18.16
CA ASP A 95 1.81 5.48 18.31
C ASP A 95 2.47 6.55 17.44
N PHE A 96 1.84 6.90 16.34
CA PHE A 96 2.25 7.95 15.42
C PHE A 96 1.49 9.24 15.76
N THR A 97 2.21 10.28 16.16
CA THR A 97 1.63 11.62 16.36
C THR A 97 2.13 12.56 15.28
N TYR A 98 1.21 13.19 14.56
CA TYR A 98 1.51 14.12 13.48
C TYR A 98 1.09 15.55 13.81
N ARG A 99 1.88 16.52 13.36
CA ARG A 99 1.57 17.96 13.41
C ARG A 99 1.77 18.58 12.03
N TRP A 100 0.76 19.27 11.54
CA TRP A 100 0.83 19.98 10.26
C TRP A 100 1.64 21.26 10.39
N ARG A 101 2.89 21.22 9.96
CA ARG A 101 3.85 22.34 10.05
C ARG A 101 4.72 22.44 8.79
N PRO A 102 4.12 22.65 7.62
CA PRO A 102 4.87 22.68 6.37
C PRO A 102 5.83 23.87 6.32
N PRO A 103 7.09 23.69 5.88
CA PRO A 103 7.95 24.78 5.45
C PRO A 103 7.27 25.61 4.36
N ALA A 104 7.67 26.88 4.21
CA ALA A 104 7.04 27.80 3.22
C ALA A 104 7.03 27.20 1.81
N ARG A 105 8.15 26.59 1.39
CA ARG A 105 8.26 25.90 0.10
C ARG A 105 7.21 24.80 -0.09
N ASP A 106 7.03 23.93 0.92
CA ASP A 106 6.13 22.79 0.81
C ASP A 106 4.67 23.25 0.90
N ARG A 107 4.41 24.33 1.62
CA ARG A 107 3.09 25.00 1.64
C ARG A 107 2.71 25.53 0.26
N SER A 108 3.62 26.22 -0.43
CA SER A 108 3.38 26.69 -1.81
C SER A 108 3.20 25.50 -2.76
N ALA A 109 4.04 24.47 -2.64
CA ALA A 109 3.94 23.27 -3.46
C ALA A 109 2.60 22.53 -3.24
N SER A 110 2.06 22.51 -2.01
CA SER A 110 0.77 21.88 -1.71
C SER A 110 -0.42 22.57 -2.42
N TRP A 111 -0.31 23.85 -2.72
CA TRP A 111 -1.32 24.59 -3.50
C TRP A 111 -1.22 24.29 -4.99
N VAL A 112 -0.02 24.37 -5.55
CA VAL A 112 0.23 24.20 -6.99
C VAL A 112 0.07 22.75 -7.42
N LEU A 113 0.54 21.80 -6.60
CA LEU A 113 0.54 20.37 -6.88
C LEU A 113 -0.44 19.61 -5.96
N ARG A 114 -1.64 20.17 -5.77
CA ARG A 114 -2.62 19.70 -4.77
C ARG A 114 -2.86 18.19 -4.82
N SER A 115 -3.07 17.60 -6.01
CA SER A 115 -3.33 16.16 -6.14
C SER A 115 -2.15 15.31 -5.65
N ARG A 116 -0.91 15.70 -6.03
CA ARG A 116 0.30 15.00 -5.59
C ARG A 116 0.52 15.15 -4.09
N PHE A 117 0.25 16.35 -3.57
CA PHE A 117 0.34 16.62 -2.14
C PHE A 117 -0.63 15.75 -1.34
N LEU A 118 -1.91 15.69 -1.72
CA LEU A 118 -2.91 14.88 -1.02
C LEU A 118 -2.60 13.39 -1.06
N LEU A 119 -2.07 12.88 -2.18
CA LEU A 119 -1.57 11.51 -2.27
C LEU A 119 -0.43 11.24 -1.30
N LEU A 120 0.54 12.16 -1.23
CA LEU A 120 1.66 12.03 -0.31
C LEU A 120 1.21 12.12 1.15
N ALA A 121 0.32 13.06 1.48
CA ALA A 121 -0.23 13.19 2.82
C ALA A 121 -0.97 11.92 3.25
N ARG A 122 -1.80 11.34 2.35
CA ARG A 122 -2.48 10.06 2.58
C ARG A 122 -1.49 8.92 2.81
N ALA A 123 -0.46 8.82 1.96
CA ALA A 123 0.56 7.78 2.12
C ALA A 123 1.28 7.89 3.48
N VAL A 124 1.71 9.08 3.88
CA VAL A 124 2.43 9.32 5.14
C VAL A 124 1.55 9.11 6.36
N LEU A 125 0.26 9.49 6.29
CA LEU A 125 -0.65 9.39 7.43
C LEU A 125 -1.30 8.01 7.58
N MET A 126 -1.52 7.27 6.49
CA MET A 126 -2.30 6.04 6.52
C MET A 126 -1.48 4.81 6.09
N GLN A 127 -0.82 4.90 4.93
CA GLN A 127 -0.21 3.73 4.30
C GLN A 127 1.14 3.38 4.92
N TYR A 128 2.04 4.33 5.06
CA TYR A 128 3.41 4.09 5.53
C TYR A 128 3.48 3.59 6.98
N PRO A 129 2.66 4.10 7.93
CA PRO A 129 2.60 3.53 9.27
C PRO A 129 2.17 2.06 9.28
N ALA A 130 1.13 1.72 8.50
CA ALA A 130 0.65 0.35 8.40
C ALA A 130 1.69 -0.59 7.75
N LEU A 131 2.31 -0.15 6.65
CA LEU A 131 3.36 -0.90 5.96
C LEU A 131 4.60 -1.11 6.85
N TRP A 132 5.03 -0.06 7.58
CA TRP A 132 6.18 -0.17 8.47
C TRP A 132 5.90 -1.13 9.62
N TRP A 133 4.71 -1.04 10.21
CA TRP A 133 4.33 -1.94 11.31
C TRP A 133 4.17 -3.39 10.83
N ALA A 134 3.59 -3.62 9.66
CA ALA A 134 3.54 -4.94 9.04
C ALA A 134 4.95 -5.52 8.82
N GLY A 135 5.93 -4.67 8.47
CA GLY A 135 7.34 -5.03 8.35
C GLY A 135 7.96 -5.55 9.64
N THR A 136 7.52 -5.06 10.83
CA THR A 136 7.99 -5.58 12.13
C THR A 136 7.56 -7.03 12.38
N ARG A 137 6.59 -7.52 11.60
CA ARG A 137 6.07 -8.90 11.63
C ARG A 137 6.59 -9.77 10.50
N GLY A 138 7.68 -9.37 9.84
CA GLY A 138 8.29 -10.12 8.74
C GLY A 138 7.56 -10.01 7.41
N ARG A 139 6.56 -9.11 7.28
CA ARG A 139 5.86 -8.88 6.02
C ARG A 139 6.59 -7.84 5.18
N ALA A 140 6.52 -7.98 3.86
CA ALA A 140 7.08 -7.02 2.92
C ALA A 140 5.99 -6.36 2.06
N PRO A 141 6.12 -5.06 1.73
CA PRO A 141 5.26 -4.45 0.74
C PRO A 141 5.51 -5.04 -0.64
N LEU A 142 4.44 -5.25 -1.39
CA LEU A 142 4.46 -5.74 -2.77
C LEU A 142 3.58 -4.84 -3.64
N HIS A 143 4.03 -4.56 -4.85
CA HIS A 143 3.22 -3.93 -5.88
C HIS A 143 2.46 -5.01 -6.64
N ALA A 144 1.40 -5.49 -6.00
CA ALA A 144 0.61 -6.63 -6.46
C ALA A 144 -0.85 -6.49 -6.03
N SER A 145 -1.73 -7.23 -6.69
CA SER A 145 -3.13 -7.44 -6.32
C SER A 145 -3.38 -8.93 -6.17
N ALA A 146 -4.37 -9.31 -5.35
CA ALA A 146 -4.90 -10.66 -5.35
C ALA A 146 -6.41 -10.61 -5.17
N TRP A 147 -7.09 -11.60 -5.72
CA TRP A 147 -8.54 -11.76 -5.60
C TRP A 147 -8.92 -13.22 -5.60
N THR A 148 -10.14 -13.50 -5.23
CA THR A 148 -10.72 -14.85 -5.31
C THR A 148 -11.89 -14.83 -6.28
N GLN A 149 -11.90 -15.76 -7.25
CA GLN A 149 -12.95 -15.90 -8.25
C GLN A 149 -12.99 -17.35 -8.74
N GLY A 150 -14.17 -17.97 -8.74
CA GLY A 150 -14.37 -19.31 -9.31
C GLY A 150 -13.49 -20.42 -8.73
N GLY A 151 -13.06 -20.31 -7.48
CA GLY A 151 -12.14 -21.24 -6.82
C GLY A 151 -10.66 -20.95 -7.04
N SER A 152 -10.30 -19.95 -7.83
CA SER A 152 -8.94 -19.51 -8.10
C SER A 152 -8.58 -18.25 -7.29
N ALA A 153 -7.33 -18.15 -6.87
CA ALA A 153 -6.84 -17.05 -6.03
C ALA A 153 -5.47 -16.53 -6.50
N PRO A 154 -5.36 -15.92 -7.70
CA PRO A 154 -4.09 -15.48 -8.24
C PRO A 154 -3.51 -14.27 -7.49
N LEU A 155 -2.18 -14.28 -7.26
CA LEU A 155 -1.39 -13.09 -6.98
C LEU A 155 -0.89 -12.51 -8.30
N VAL A 156 -1.31 -11.29 -8.61
CA VAL A 156 -1.03 -10.67 -9.90
C VAL A 156 -0.09 -9.48 -9.75
N THR A 157 1.01 -9.49 -10.49
CA THR A 157 1.97 -8.41 -10.54
C THR A 157 2.19 -7.92 -11.96
N ALA A 158 2.46 -6.63 -12.09
CA ALA A 158 2.78 -5.98 -13.37
C ALA A 158 3.59 -4.71 -13.13
N GLN A 159 4.34 -4.28 -14.12
CA GLN A 159 4.85 -2.92 -14.15
C GLN A 159 3.68 -1.91 -14.25
N SER A 160 3.91 -0.70 -13.73
CA SER A 160 2.89 0.35 -13.78
C SER A 160 2.43 0.64 -15.22
N GLY A 161 1.11 0.71 -15.43
CA GLY A 161 0.52 1.05 -16.73
C GLY A 161 0.32 -0.13 -17.70
N ILE A 162 0.61 -1.36 -17.31
CA ILE A 162 0.43 -2.55 -18.17
C ILE A 162 -1.03 -3.00 -18.27
N GLY A 163 -1.88 -2.73 -17.25
CA GLY A 163 -3.30 -3.10 -17.28
C GLY A 163 -3.78 -3.94 -16.09
N ARG A 164 -2.95 -4.10 -15.02
CA ARG A 164 -3.35 -4.86 -13.83
C ARG A 164 -4.67 -4.38 -13.22
N SER A 165 -4.84 -3.06 -13.05
CA SER A 165 -6.09 -2.50 -12.50
C SER A 165 -7.30 -2.76 -13.42
N THR A 166 -7.11 -2.75 -14.74
CA THR A 166 -8.17 -3.08 -15.71
C THR A 166 -8.57 -4.54 -15.60
N LEU A 167 -7.59 -5.43 -15.44
CA LEU A 167 -7.83 -6.86 -15.22
C LEU A 167 -8.61 -7.08 -13.92
N LEU A 168 -8.16 -6.46 -12.81
CA LEU A 168 -8.86 -6.54 -11.53
C LEU A 168 -10.31 -6.04 -11.62
N LEU A 169 -10.54 -4.92 -12.30
CA LEU A 169 -11.89 -4.37 -12.47
C LEU A 169 -12.81 -5.35 -13.19
N LYS A 170 -12.30 -6.04 -14.21
CA LYS A 170 -13.07 -7.04 -14.93
C LYS A 170 -13.46 -8.21 -14.04
N GLU A 171 -12.55 -8.69 -13.21
CA GLU A 171 -12.83 -9.76 -12.24
C GLU A 171 -13.87 -9.33 -11.19
N LEU A 172 -13.78 -8.09 -10.70
CA LEU A 172 -14.76 -7.53 -9.76
C LEU A 172 -16.15 -7.39 -10.37
N GLU A 173 -16.26 -7.02 -11.66
CA GLU A 173 -17.53 -7.02 -12.40
C GLU A 173 -18.16 -8.42 -12.49
N LEU A 174 -17.34 -9.47 -12.48
CA LEU A 174 -17.76 -10.88 -12.50
C LEU A 174 -17.99 -11.44 -11.09
N GLY A 175 -17.90 -10.62 -10.05
CA GLY A 175 -18.18 -10.99 -8.67
C GLY A 175 -16.98 -11.44 -7.85
N ALA A 176 -15.75 -11.19 -8.31
CA ALA A 176 -14.56 -11.46 -7.52
C ALA A 176 -14.52 -10.67 -6.21
N SER A 177 -13.79 -11.21 -5.24
CA SER A 177 -13.46 -10.53 -3.99
C SER A 177 -11.95 -10.25 -3.93
N ALA A 178 -11.54 -8.98 -3.80
CA ALA A 178 -10.15 -8.58 -3.92
C ALA A 178 -9.55 -7.99 -2.64
N THR A 179 -8.24 -8.13 -2.46
CA THR A 179 -7.51 -7.49 -1.35
C THR A 179 -7.30 -5.99 -1.58
N GLY A 180 -7.15 -5.56 -2.82
CA GLY A 180 -6.89 -4.19 -3.24
C GLY A 180 -6.28 -4.16 -4.64
N ASP A 181 -6.09 -2.95 -5.18
CA ASP A 181 -5.63 -2.76 -6.57
C ASP A 181 -4.10 -2.66 -6.69
N ASN A 182 -3.42 -1.91 -5.81
CA ASN A 182 -2.09 -1.42 -6.13
C ASN A 182 -0.98 -1.93 -5.20
N LEU A 183 -1.18 -1.77 -3.90
CA LEU A 183 -0.23 -2.20 -2.89
C LEU A 183 -0.85 -3.24 -1.94
N ALA A 184 -0.02 -4.18 -1.57
CA ALA A 184 -0.34 -5.19 -0.57
C ALA A 184 0.89 -5.45 0.31
N VAL A 185 0.74 -6.22 1.37
CA VAL A 185 1.85 -6.80 2.13
C VAL A 185 1.74 -8.31 2.10
N GLY A 186 2.87 -8.99 2.00
CA GLY A 186 2.93 -10.45 1.99
C GLY A 186 3.97 -10.99 2.94
N ASP A 187 3.81 -12.25 3.34
CA ASP A 187 4.78 -13.02 4.13
C ASP A 187 5.34 -14.25 3.36
N GLY A 188 4.95 -14.38 2.09
CA GLY A 188 5.25 -15.53 1.25
C GLY A 188 4.17 -16.61 1.24
N ALA A 189 3.29 -16.66 2.25
CA ALA A 189 2.12 -17.56 2.29
C ALA A 189 0.83 -16.81 1.97
N ARG A 190 0.62 -15.68 2.60
CA ARG A 190 -0.60 -14.86 2.56
C ARG A 190 -0.31 -13.44 2.08
N LEU A 191 -1.28 -12.84 1.39
CA LEU A 191 -1.26 -11.47 0.94
C LEU A 191 -2.39 -10.67 1.59
N TRP A 192 -2.06 -9.55 2.26
CA TRP A 192 -3.01 -8.60 2.85
C TRP A 192 -3.06 -7.33 2.04
N GLY A 193 -4.25 -6.87 1.71
CA GLY A 193 -4.45 -5.65 0.94
C GLY A 193 -4.16 -4.37 1.72
N LEU A 194 -3.54 -3.41 1.06
CA LEU A 194 -3.51 -2.03 1.52
C LEU A 194 -4.77 -1.32 1.04
N VAL A 195 -5.55 -0.75 1.97
CA VAL A 195 -6.79 -0.05 1.61
C VAL A 195 -6.47 1.26 0.92
N GLU A 196 -6.95 1.41 -0.30
CA GLU A 196 -6.90 2.63 -1.08
C GLU A 196 -7.98 2.61 -2.18
N PRO A 197 -8.46 3.79 -2.62
CA PRO A 197 -9.35 3.84 -3.78
C PRO A 197 -8.65 3.36 -5.05
N THR A 198 -9.37 2.63 -5.89
CA THR A 198 -8.84 2.18 -7.18
C THR A 198 -8.70 3.33 -8.16
N ARG A 199 -7.68 3.28 -9.01
CA ARG A 199 -7.33 4.36 -9.96
C ARG A 199 -7.61 3.92 -11.38
N VAL A 200 -8.63 4.50 -11.98
CA VAL A 200 -9.06 4.16 -13.34
C VAL A 200 -8.97 5.34 -14.30
N GLU A 201 -8.90 5.07 -15.58
CA GLU A 201 -9.09 6.06 -16.62
C GLU A 201 -10.59 6.38 -16.76
N GLY A 202 -10.94 7.67 -16.71
CA GLY A 202 -12.35 8.09 -16.65
C GLY A 202 -12.90 8.09 -15.23
N GLY A 203 -14.24 8.05 -15.08
CA GLY A 203 -14.91 8.03 -13.78
C GLY A 203 -15.18 9.41 -13.18
N SER A 204 -15.82 9.44 -12.01
CA SER A 204 -16.34 10.64 -11.35
C SER A 204 -15.52 11.08 -10.14
N GLY A 205 -14.59 10.27 -9.66
CA GLY A 205 -13.83 10.51 -8.43
C GLY A 205 -12.74 11.59 -8.57
N ARG A 206 -11.91 11.71 -7.55
CA ARG A 206 -10.82 12.69 -7.50
C ARG A 206 -9.87 12.51 -8.69
N ARG A 207 -9.58 13.62 -9.38
CA ARG A 207 -8.61 13.61 -10.48
C ARG A 207 -7.20 13.38 -9.95
N MET A 208 -6.54 12.39 -10.52
CA MET A 208 -5.17 12.00 -10.23
C MET A 208 -4.20 12.47 -11.30
N THR A 209 -2.91 12.21 -11.11
CA THR A 209 -1.91 12.40 -12.16
C THR A 209 -2.19 11.46 -13.33
N HIS A 210 -1.79 11.87 -14.54
CA HIS A 210 -1.96 11.10 -15.77
C HIS A 210 -3.42 10.85 -16.22
N GLY A 211 -4.34 11.78 -15.85
CA GLY A 211 -5.74 11.71 -16.30
C GLY A 211 -6.61 10.68 -15.59
N ARG A 212 -6.03 9.85 -14.71
CA ARG A 212 -6.78 8.87 -13.93
C ARG A 212 -7.66 9.54 -12.88
N ARG A 213 -8.71 8.84 -12.48
CA ARG A 213 -9.58 9.25 -11.37
C ARG A 213 -9.67 8.12 -10.35
N GLU A 214 -9.83 8.50 -9.08
CA GLU A 214 -10.15 7.55 -8.03
C GLU A 214 -11.61 7.13 -8.14
N VAL A 215 -11.86 5.84 -8.02
CA VAL A 215 -13.21 5.26 -8.02
C VAL A 215 -13.31 4.37 -6.79
N LEU A 216 -14.40 4.54 -6.06
CA LEU A 216 -14.82 3.56 -5.07
C LEU A 216 -15.48 2.42 -5.83
N ILE A 217 -14.85 1.27 -5.83
CA ILE A 217 -15.43 0.09 -6.44
C ILE A 217 -16.34 -0.53 -5.38
N ALA A 218 -17.63 -0.53 -5.66
CA ALA A 218 -18.59 -1.33 -4.92
C ALA A 218 -18.35 -2.80 -5.30
N GLY A 219 -17.44 -3.44 -4.60
CA GLY A 219 -17.10 -4.84 -4.79
C GLY A 219 -16.81 -5.47 -3.46
N SER A 220 -16.82 -6.79 -3.41
CA SER A 220 -16.46 -7.53 -2.22
C SER A 220 -14.96 -7.35 -1.96
N ARG A 221 -14.60 -6.64 -0.89
CA ARG A 221 -13.25 -6.58 -0.41
C ARG A 221 -13.01 -7.68 0.61
N VAL A 222 -11.86 -8.37 0.46
CA VAL A 222 -11.34 -9.30 1.47
C VAL A 222 -10.07 -8.73 2.09
N GLU A 223 -9.87 -8.97 3.38
CA GLU A 223 -8.69 -8.47 4.10
C GLU A 223 -7.41 -9.14 3.59
N ALA A 224 -7.48 -10.43 3.31
CA ALA A 224 -6.34 -11.23 2.88
C ALA A 224 -6.76 -12.36 1.92
N VAL A 225 -5.80 -12.80 1.12
CA VAL A 225 -5.90 -13.96 0.23
C VAL A 225 -4.67 -14.84 0.44
N ASP A 226 -4.87 -16.15 0.41
CA ASP A 226 -3.81 -17.16 0.29
C ASP A 226 -3.68 -17.51 -1.21
N PRO A 227 -2.71 -16.95 -1.95
CA PRO A 227 -2.65 -17.14 -3.39
C PRO A 227 -2.36 -18.59 -3.75
N ASP A 228 -3.00 -19.09 -4.79
CA ASP A 228 -2.76 -20.41 -5.39
C ASP A 228 -1.81 -20.37 -6.60
N ALA A 229 -1.67 -19.20 -7.22
CA ALA A 229 -0.78 -18.98 -8.34
C ALA A 229 -0.14 -17.59 -8.29
N VAL A 230 0.99 -17.40 -8.99
CA VAL A 230 1.59 -16.09 -9.25
C VAL A 230 1.51 -15.80 -10.74
N VAL A 231 0.89 -14.68 -11.10
CA VAL A 231 0.71 -14.26 -12.49
C VAL A 231 1.45 -12.96 -12.76
N VAL A 232 2.41 -13.01 -13.67
CA VAL A 232 3.13 -11.84 -14.17
C VAL A 232 2.40 -11.33 -15.40
N VAL A 233 1.99 -10.06 -15.40
CA VAL A 233 1.32 -9.45 -16.56
C VAL A 233 2.30 -8.59 -17.33
N GLU A 234 2.38 -8.83 -18.63
CA GLU A 234 3.22 -8.07 -19.58
C GLU A 234 2.37 -7.61 -20.78
N ARG A 235 2.87 -6.63 -21.51
CA ARG A 235 2.21 -6.20 -22.74
C ARG A 235 2.56 -7.17 -23.87
N GLY A 236 1.54 -7.74 -24.51
CA GLY A 236 1.64 -8.58 -25.71
C GLY A 236 1.36 -7.80 -26.99
N GLN A 237 1.53 -8.47 -28.12
CA GLN A 237 1.25 -7.93 -29.48
C GLN A 237 0.03 -8.57 -30.14
N ALA A 238 -0.48 -9.65 -29.60
CA ALA A 238 -1.58 -10.45 -30.13
C ALA A 238 -2.68 -10.64 -29.06
N ASP A 239 -3.54 -11.60 -29.30
CA ASP A 239 -4.55 -12.02 -28.34
C ASP A 239 -3.96 -12.38 -26.98
N PRO A 240 -4.74 -12.25 -25.91
CA PRO A 240 -4.30 -12.60 -24.58
C PRO A 240 -3.81 -14.04 -24.49
N LEU A 241 -2.59 -14.23 -23.99
CA LEU A 241 -1.98 -15.55 -23.89
C LEU A 241 -1.45 -15.78 -22.47
N LEU A 242 -2.01 -16.79 -21.79
CA LEU A 242 -1.53 -17.27 -20.51
C LEU A 242 -0.63 -18.51 -20.73
N ARG A 243 0.58 -18.49 -20.18
CA ARG A 243 1.55 -19.60 -20.28
C ARG A 243 2.35 -19.76 -19.00
N PRO A 244 2.82 -20.96 -18.68
CA PRO A 244 3.76 -21.16 -17.58
C PRO A 244 5.03 -20.32 -17.76
N CYS A 245 5.60 -19.87 -16.63
CA CYS A 245 6.92 -19.25 -16.61
C CYS A 245 7.75 -19.79 -15.45
N SER A 246 9.04 -19.48 -15.42
CA SER A 246 9.88 -19.93 -14.32
C SER A 246 9.59 -19.15 -13.03
N PRO A 247 9.75 -19.79 -11.85
CA PRO A 247 9.66 -19.10 -10.56
C PRO A 247 10.58 -17.87 -10.48
N GLN A 248 11.80 -17.96 -11.01
CA GLN A 248 12.72 -16.83 -11.04
C GLN A 248 12.16 -15.62 -11.80
N ARG A 249 11.44 -15.86 -12.93
CA ARG A 249 10.81 -14.76 -13.67
C ARG A 249 9.74 -14.09 -12.84
N ALA A 250 8.91 -14.85 -12.15
CA ALA A 250 7.87 -14.33 -11.28
C ALA A 250 8.45 -13.57 -10.08
N GLU A 251 9.49 -14.10 -9.45
CA GLU A 251 10.24 -13.42 -8.37
C GLU A 251 10.79 -12.07 -8.84
N VAL A 252 11.56 -12.08 -9.94
CA VAL A 252 12.15 -10.84 -10.50
C VAL A 252 11.08 -9.83 -10.85
N ALA A 253 9.94 -10.25 -11.40
CA ALA A 253 8.83 -9.37 -11.71
C ALA A 253 8.20 -8.75 -10.45
N LEU A 254 7.96 -9.54 -9.40
CA LEU A 254 7.45 -9.05 -8.10
C LEU A 254 8.42 -8.04 -7.47
N VAL A 255 9.69 -8.37 -7.40
CA VAL A 255 10.73 -7.49 -6.83
C VAL A 255 10.84 -6.20 -7.63
N THR A 256 10.99 -6.31 -8.95
CA THR A 256 11.17 -5.14 -9.82
C THR A 256 9.96 -4.23 -9.79
N SER A 257 8.73 -4.78 -9.93
CA SER A 257 7.51 -3.98 -9.88
C SER A 257 7.37 -3.25 -8.54
N THR A 258 7.76 -3.88 -7.44
CA THR A 258 7.69 -3.31 -6.09
C THR A 258 8.69 -2.15 -5.93
N TYR A 259 9.95 -2.31 -6.32
CA TYR A 259 10.93 -1.22 -6.23
C TYR A 259 10.66 -0.08 -7.20
N MET A 260 10.06 -0.36 -8.35
CA MET A 260 9.68 0.64 -9.33
C MET A 260 8.36 1.35 -9.00
N ALA A 261 7.59 0.86 -8.02
CA ALA A 261 6.35 1.50 -7.60
C ALA A 261 6.60 2.90 -7.03
N GLY A 262 6.03 3.91 -7.69
CA GLY A 262 6.20 5.31 -7.32
C GLY A 262 5.71 5.61 -5.90
N GLU A 263 4.70 4.90 -5.44
CA GLU A 263 4.10 4.97 -4.11
C GLU A 263 5.08 4.59 -3.01
N LEU A 264 5.96 3.62 -3.27
CA LEU A 264 6.95 3.12 -2.30
C LEU A 264 8.26 3.91 -2.31
N ARG A 265 8.47 4.79 -3.28
CA ARG A 265 9.72 5.54 -3.42
C ARG A 265 10.11 6.32 -2.16
N ARG A 266 9.14 6.88 -1.44
CA ARG A 266 9.37 7.63 -0.18
C ARG A 266 9.20 6.76 1.05
N TYR A 267 8.60 5.58 0.90
CA TYR A 267 8.44 4.61 1.97
C TYR A 267 9.78 4.04 2.43
N TRP A 268 10.69 3.70 1.52
CA TRP A 268 11.97 3.10 1.87
C TRP A 268 12.79 3.95 2.85
N PRO A 269 13.07 5.23 2.58
CA PRO A 269 13.78 6.08 3.55
C PRO A 269 12.95 6.35 4.80
N PHE A 270 11.63 6.40 4.73
CA PHE A 270 10.75 6.52 5.90
C PHE A 270 10.93 5.31 6.84
N ALA A 271 10.77 4.10 6.32
CA ALA A 271 10.92 2.87 7.10
C ALA A 271 12.32 2.74 7.70
N ALA A 272 13.36 2.95 6.91
CA ALA A 272 14.74 2.90 7.39
C ALA A 272 15.02 3.91 8.51
N THR A 273 14.47 5.13 8.40
CA THR A 273 14.63 6.18 9.41
C THR A 273 13.95 5.77 10.73
N LEU A 274 12.71 5.24 10.66
CA LEU A 274 11.99 4.80 11.85
C LEU A 274 12.69 3.63 12.53
N THR A 275 13.12 2.63 11.77
CA THR A 275 13.86 1.48 12.30
C THR A 275 15.20 1.89 12.92
N ALA A 276 15.97 2.75 12.27
CA ALA A 276 17.21 3.26 12.81
C ALA A 276 17.01 4.07 14.10
N GLY A 277 15.86 4.74 14.26
CA GLY A 277 15.53 5.54 15.43
C GLY A 277 14.96 4.76 16.61
N THR A 278 14.23 3.69 16.33
CA THR A 278 13.49 2.91 17.36
C THR A 278 14.14 1.56 17.66
N GLY A 279 14.98 1.05 16.77
CA GLY A 279 15.51 -0.31 16.86
C GLY A 279 14.47 -1.41 16.56
N ILE A 280 13.26 -1.03 16.13
CA ILE A 280 12.15 -1.97 15.87
C ILE A 280 11.92 -2.10 14.36
N GLY A 281 11.75 -3.33 13.89
CA GLY A 281 11.53 -3.66 12.50
C GLY A 281 12.81 -3.74 11.64
N PRO A 282 12.70 -4.19 10.41
CA PRO A 282 13.82 -4.28 9.49
C PRO A 282 14.14 -2.89 8.90
N ALA A 283 15.43 -2.56 8.77
CA ALA A 283 15.87 -1.35 8.08
C ALA A 283 15.41 -1.35 6.61
N HIS A 284 15.28 -2.54 6.06
CA HIS A 284 14.74 -2.79 4.73
C HIS A 284 13.81 -4.02 4.79
N PRO A 285 12.54 -3.91 4.42
CA PRO A 285 11.64 -5.06 4.36
C PRO A 285 12.15 -6.16 3.44
N PRO A 286 11.92 -7.46 3.76
CA PRO A 286 12.49 -8.60 3.03
C PRO A 286 11.74 -8.89 1.72
N VAL A 287 11.67 -7.92 0.81
CA VAL A 287 10.90 -8.01 -0.45
C VAL A 287 11.34 -9.20 -1.30
N GLY A 288 12.67 -9.42 -1.43
CA GLY A 288 13.21 -10.53 -2.22
C GLY A 288 12.83 -11.89 -1.64
N GLU A 289 12.97 -12.07 -0.33
CA GLU A 289 12.63 -13.34 0.35
C GLU A 289 11.13 -13.66 0.23
N VAL A 290 10.28 -12.66 0.46
CA VAL A 290 8.83 -12.82 0.34
C VAL A 290 8.42 -13.13 -1.11
N ALA A 291 8.99 -12.42 -2.09
CA ALA A 291 8.73 -12.67 -3.51
C ALA A 291 9.18 -14.07 -3.94
N SER A 292 10.37 -14.48 -3.50
CA SER A 292 10.92 -15.82 -3.77
C SER A 292 10.04 -16.93 -3.19
N THR A 293 9.55 -16.74 -1.94
CA THR A 293 8.65 -17.71 -1.29
C THR A 293 7.32 -17.83 -2.03
N PHE A 294 6.74 -16.70 -2.48
CA PHE A 294 5.52 -16.76 -3.29
C PHE A 294 5.76 -17.50 -4.62
N ALA A 295 6.85 -17.18 -5.31
CA ALA A 295 7.13 -17.71 -6.63
C ALA A 295 7.53 -19.20 -6.61
N SER A 296 8.30 -19.65 -5.60
CA SER A 296 8.76 -21.04 -5.51
C SER A 296 7.70 -22.00 -4.98
N GLY A 297 6.77 -21.50 -4.20
CA GLY A 297 5.74 -22.33 -3.54
C GLY A 297 4.47 -22.54 -4.37
N ARG A 298 4.38 -21.99 -5.60
CA ARG A 298 3.15 -21.97 -6.40
C ARG A 298 3.42 -22.08 -7.88
N PRO A 299 2.45 -22.53 -8.69
CA PRO A 299 2.47 -22.38 -10.13
C PRO A 299 2.66 -20.91 -10.52
N THR A 300 3.51 -20.67 -11.50
CA THR A 300 3.84 -19.30 -11.98
C THR A 300 3.52 -19.19 -13.46
N PHE A 301 2.82 -18.11 -13.82
CA PHE A 301 2.36 -17.86 -15.17
C PHE A 301 2.75 -16.48 -15.66
N LEU A 302 2.87 -16.36 -16.97
CA LEU A 302 2.99 -15.12 -17.70
C LEU A 302 1.70 -14.90 -18.49
N LEU A 303 1.04 -13.77 -18.24
CA LEU A 303 -0.08 -13.29 -19.05
C LEU A 303 0.40 -12.16 -19.95
N ALA A 304 0.47 -12.44 -21.25
CA ALA A 304 0.67 -11.40 -22.26
C ALA A 304 -0.70 -10.79 -22.61
N LEU A 305 -0.91 -9.50 -22.25
CA LEU A 305 -2.11 -8.76 -22.62
C LEU A 305 -1.92 -8.14 -24.00
N GLY A 306 -2.80 -8.49 -24.94
CA GLY A 306 -2.93 -7.83 -26.23
C GLY A 306 -3.61 -6.45 -26.12
N GLU A 307 -4.08 -5.94 -27.26
CA GLU A 307 -4.84 -4.69 -27.32
C GLU A 307 -6.30 -4.87 -26.86
N GLU A 308 -6.80 -6.08 -26.81
CA GLU A 308 -8.17 -6.38 -26.39
C GLU A 308 -8.40 -6.01 -24.92
N ARG A 309 -9.46 -5.24 -24.71
CA ARG A 309 -9.97 -4.91 -23.38
C ARG A 309 -11.00 -5.96 -22.97
N GLY A 310 -10.89 -6.55 -21.80
CA GLY A 310 -11.92 -7.44 -21.26
C GLY A 310 -11.49 -8.88 -21.01
N VAL A 311 -10.19 -9.11 -20.88
CA VAL A 311 -9.65 -10.42 -20.49
C VAL A 311 -10.12 -10.79 -19.08
N CYS A 312 -10.60 -12.00 -18.92
CA CYS A 312 -10.89 -12.64 -17.64
C CYS A 312 -9.76 -13.62 -17.30
N LEU A 313 -8.96 -13.31 -16.28
CA LEU A 313 -7.84 -14.17 -15.88
C LEU A 313 -8.35 -15.47 -15.25
N SER A 314 -9.44 -15.43 -14.49
CA SER A 314 -10.02 -16.61 -13.85
C SER A 314 -10.49 -17.63 -14.88
N GLU A 315 -11.05 -17.20 -16.03
CA GLU A 315 -11.41 -18.09 -17.13
C GLU A 315 -10.17 -18.72 -17.78
N LEU A 316 -9.11 -17.93 -17.99
CA LEU A 316 -7.86 -18.44 -18.56
C LEU A 316 -7.16 -19.46 -17.65
N LEU A 317 -7.17 -19.24 -16.32
CA LEU A 317 -6.62 -20.19 -15.35
C LEU A 317 -7.44 -21.48 -15.33
N GLY A 318 -8.78 -21.40 -15.33
CA GLY A 318 -9.66 -22.56 -15.38
C GLY A 318 -9.48 -23.43 -16.60
N THR A 319 -9.13 -22.85 -17.76
CA THR A 319 -8.85 -23.63 -18.98
C THR A 319 -7.55 -24.43 -18.90
N LEU A 320 -6.56 -23.97 -18.14
CA LEU A 320 -5.31 -24.70 -17.93
C LEU A 320 -5.48 -25.89 -16.99
N GLU A 321 -6.32 -25.80 -15.97
CA GLU A 321 -6.60 -26.90 -15.04
C GLU A 321 -7.35 -28.07 -15.72
N VAL A 322 -8.17 -27.79 -16.72
CA VAL A 322 -8.90 -28.81 -17.49
C VAL A 322 -7.99 -29.53 -18.50
N ALA A 323 -6.87 -28.89 -18.88
CA ALA A 323 -5.94 -29.42 -19.87
C ALA A 323 -4.74 -30.18 -19.26
N ALA A 324 -4.58 -30.19 -17.94
CA ALA A 324 -3.53 -30.85 -17.18
C ALA A 324 -4.02 -32.16 -16.57
#